data_a9c8e870f7d5c126e83e2f4aac00c547
#
_entry.id   a9c8e870f7d5c126e83e2f4aac00c547
#
_cell.length_a   1.000
_cell.length_b   1.000
_cell.length_c   1.000
_cell.angle_alpha   90.00
_cell.angle_beta   90.00
_cell.angle_gamma   90.00
#
_symmetry.space_group_name_H-M   'P 1'
#
loop_
_entity.id
_entity.type
_entity.pdbx_description
1 polymer ?
#
loop_
_entity_poly.entity_id
_entity_poly.type
_entity_poly.pdbx_seq_one_letter_code
_entity_poly.pdbx_strand_id
1 'polypeptide(L)'
;MIPITDKMRDVLMLVAAVCWGFVIYASWVGGAAKDNQLIYFGLLACAVLTVVYYLMGAVVNEKMSTTVLIWPVLLNGIFQAIAFTIVYTTKGQKMDFIMGMHPGFFAAMVFFWLGNFVTATLAYLMLFSSKAVPDDEWERFQKEIA
;
A
#
# COMPACT_ATOMS: atom_id res chain seq x y z
N MET A 1 -10.28 19.65 7.01
CA MET A 1 -10.05 18.36 7.69
C MET A 1 -11.35 17.58 7.64
N ILE A 2 -11.36 16.42 7.05
CA ILE A 2 -12.53 15.53 7.15
C ILE A 2 -12.26 14.69 8.41
N PRO A 3 -13.05 14.86 9.47
CA PRO A 3 -12.92 14.02 10.65
C PRO A 3 -13.23 12.59 10.23
N ILE A 4 -12.31 11.69 10.52
CA ILE A 4 -12.50 10.28 10.28
C ILE A 4 -13.49 9.79 11.33
N THR A 5 -14.71 9.56 10.89
CA THR A 5 -15.79 9.07 11.74
C THR A 5 -15.62 7.57 11.98
N ASP A 6 -16.14 7.06 13.11
CA ASP A 6 -16.21 5.62 13.38
C ASP A 6 -16.78 4.83 12.21
N LYS A 7 -17.75 5.40 11.50
CA LYS A 7 -18.32 4.81 10.28
C LYS A 7 -17.27 4.57 9.17
N MET A 8 -16.30 5.47 9.02
CA MET A 8 -15.26 5.30 7.99
C MET A 8 -14.31 4.17 8.37
N ARG A 9 -13.97 4.04 9.65
CA ARG A 9 -13.17 2.91 10.15
C ARG A 9 -13.89 1.59 9.91
N ASP A 10 -15.18 1.52 10.21
CA ASP A 10 -15.99 0.32 10.03
C ASP A 10 -16.07 -0.07 8.54
N VAL A 11 -16.22 0.91 7.65
CA VAL A 11 -16.18 0.68 6.19
C VAL A 11 -14.83 0.15 5.74
N LEU A 12 -13.72 0.72 6.21
CA LEU A 12 -12.38 0.24 5.86
C LEU A 12 -12.15 -1.19 6.36
N MET A 13 -12.60 -1.53 7.56
CA MET A 13 -12.54 -2.90 8.08
C MET A 13 -13.36 -3.88 7.24
N LEU A 14 -14.58 -3.47 6.82
CA LEU A 14 -15.40 -4.30 5.96
C LEU A 14 -14.73 -4.53 4.59
N VAL A 15 -14.18 -3.47 3.97
CA VAL A 15 -13.44 -3.57 2.71
C VAL A 15 -12.25 -4.51 2.86
N ALA A 16 -11.48 -4.38 3.96
CA ALA A 16 -10.36 -5.27 4.23
C ALA A 16 -10.81 -6.74 4.34
N ALA A 17 -11.89 -7.00 5.06
CA ALA A 17 -12.43 -8.36 5.22
C ALA A 17 -12.88 -8.96 3.88
N VAL A 18 -13.59 -8.20 3.06
CA VAL A 18 -14.03 -8.63 1.72
C VAL A 18 -12.83 -8.89 0.81
N CYS A 19 -11.84 -8.00 0.78
CA CYS A 19 -10.63 -8.19 -0.01
C CYS A 19 -9.85 -9.44 0.44
N TRP A 20 -9.71 -9.69 1.75
CA TRP A 20 -9.08 -10.91 2.28
C TRP A 20 -9.83 -12.16 1.86
N GLY A 21 -11.16 -12.17 2.00
CA GLY A 21 -11.99 -13.29 1.53
C GLY A 21 -11.77 -13.56 0.04
N PHE A 22 -11.70 -12.50 -0.77
CA PHE A 22 -11.44 -12.63 -2.19
C PHE A 22 -10.02 -13.13 -2.50
N VAL A 23 -8.99 -12.65 -1.80
CA VAL A 23 -7.60 -13.13 -1.96
C VAL A 23 -7.50 -14.62 -1.63
N ILE A 24 -8.13 -15.08 -0.54
CA ILE A 24 -8.16 -16.49 -0.16
C ILE A 24 -8.87 -17.31 -1.25
N TYR A 25 -10.04 -16.87 -1.69
CA TYR A 25 -10.79 -17.52 -2.76
C TYR A 25 -9.99 -17.61 -4.06
N ALA A 26 -9.40 -16.48 -4.51
CA ALA A 26 -8.60 -16.42 -5.74
C ALA A 26 -7.35 -17.31 -5.67
N SER A 27 -6.71 -17.38 -4.50
CA SER A 27 -5.54 -18.23 -4.29
C SER A 27 -5.91 -19.71 -4.31
N TRP A 28 -7.01 -20.08 -3.65
CA TRP A 28 -7.45 -21.48 -3.57
C TRP A 28 -8.02 -21.97 -4.90
N VAL A 29 -9.04 -21.29 -5.40
CA VAL A 29 -9.75 -21.72 -6.63
C VAL A 29 -8.91 -21.44 -7.87
N GLY A 30 -8.31 -20.24 -7.97
CA GLY A 30 -7.45 -19.86 -9.09
C GLY A 30 -6.20 -20.72 -9.16
N GLY A 31 -5.60 -21.05 -8.03
CA GLY A 31 -4.45 -21.95 -7.96
C GLY A 31 -4.79 -23.38 -8.41
N ALA A 32 -5.90 -23.93 -7.93
CA ALA A 32 -6.35 -25.28 -8.27
C ALA A 32 -6.77 -25.37 -9.77
N ALA A 33 -7.51 -24.38 -10.25
CA ALA A 33 -7.97 -24.32 -11.64
C ALA A 33 -6.90 -23.82 -12.63
N LYS A 34 -5.73 -23.36 -12.13
CA LYS A 34 -4.70 -22.66 -12.93
C LYS A 34 -5.26 -21.42 -13.66
N ASP A 35 -6.27 -20.79 -13.07
CA ASP A 35 -6.89 -19.59 -13.61
C ASP A 35 -6.03 -18.36 -13.31
N ASN A 36 -5.18 -18.00 -14.26
CA ASN A 36 -4.28 -16.86 -14.15
C ASN A 36 -5.02 -15.54 -14.00
N GLN A 37 -6.20 -15.40 -14.57
CA GLN A 37 -6.99 -14.17 -14.49
C GLN A 37 -7.53 -13.99 -13.07
N LEU A 38 -8.06 -15.04 -12.47
CA LEU A 38 -8.55 -15.00 -11.11
C LEU A 38 -7.41 -14.69 -10.10
N ILE A 39 -6.23 -15.30 -10.31
CA ILE A 39 -5.03 -15.00 -9.51
C ILE A 39 -4.61 -13.54 -9.66
N TYR A 40 -4.65 -13.00 -10.87
CA TYR A 40 -4.33 -11.59 -11.13
C TYR A 40 -5.26 -10.64 -10.37
N PHE A 41 -6.56 -10.88 -10.39
CA PHE A 41 -7.50 -10.09 -9.59
C PHE A 41 -7.27 -10.24 -8.08
N GLY A 42 -6.86 -11.41 -7.62
CA GLY A 42 -6.41 -11.62 -6.24
C GLY A 42 -5.21 -10.74 -5.87
N LEU A 43 -4.22 -10.63 -6.76
CA LEU A 43 -3.07 -9.74 -6.56
C LEU A 43 -3.48 -8.27 -6.54
N LEU A 44 -4.41 -7.84 -7.40
CA LEU A 44 -4.95 -6.48 -7.35
C LEU A 44 -5.71 -6.21 -6.04
N ALA A 45 -6.42 -7.18 -5.51
CA ALA A 45 -7.05 -7.08 -4.20
C ALA A 45 -6.01 -6.91 -3.07
N CYS A 46 -4.83 -7.52 -3.17
CA CYS A 46 -3.72 -7.26 -2.25
C CYS A 46 -3.22 -5.81 -2.32
N ALA A 47 -3.16 -5.21 -3.52
CA ALA A 47 -2.81 -3.80 -3.66
C ALA A 47 -3.86 -2.89 -2.97
N VAL A 48 -5.15 -3.21 -3.12
CA VAL A 48 -6.22 -2.51 -2.41
C VAL A 48 -6.09 -2.67 -0.89
N LEU A 49 -5.81 -3.89 -0.41
CA LEU A 49 -5.56 -4.15 1.01
C LEU A 49 -4.45 -3.28 1.58
N THR A 50 -3.34 -3.13 0.85
CA THR A 50 -2.24 -2.27 1.29
C THR A 50 -2.70 -0.83 1.45
N VAL A 51 -3.44 -0.28 0.49
CA VAL A 51 -4.02 1.07 0.58
C VAL A 51 -4.94 1.19 1.79
N VAL A 52 -5.83 0.21 2.00
CA VAL A 52 -6.77 0.18 3.12
C VAL A 52 -6.04 0.17 4.46
N TYR A 53 -4.98 -0.64 4.62
CA TYR A 53 -4.21 -0.69 5.86
C TYR A 53 -3.45 0.60 6.14
N TYR A 54 -2.88 1.24 5.13
CA TYR A 54 -2.28 2.58 5.30
C TYR A 54 -3.32 3.60 5.76
N LEU A 55 -4.50 3.60 5.15
CA LEU A 55 -5.59 4.48 5.56
C LEU A 55 -6.06 4.17 6.99
N MET A 56 -6.19 2.90 7.35
CA MET A 56 -6.54 2.51 8.73
C MET A 56 -5.51 2.97 9.74
N GLY A 57 -4.21 2.84 9.44
CA GLY A 57 -3.15 3.33 10.29
C GLY A 57 -3.19 4.85 10.49
N ALA A 58 -3.57 5.58 9.44
CA ALA A 58 -3.76 7.03 9.52
C ALA A 58 -4.98 7.44 10.36
N VAL A 59 -6.03 6.60 10.33
CA VAL A 59 -7.28 6.81 11.10
C VAL A 59 -7.06 6.72 12.59
N VAL A 60 -6.19 5.84 13.04
CA VAL A 60 -5.91 5.63 14.47
C VAL A 60 -5.26 6.86 15.11
N ASN A 61 -4.56 7.68 14.34
CA ASN A 61 -3.95 8.89 14.82
C ASN A 61 -4.81 10.11 14.45
N GLU A 62 -5.68 10.54 15.35
CA GLU A 62 -6.59 11.69 15.18
C GLU A 62 -5.88 13.01 14.82
N LYS A 63 -4.58 13.13 15.13
CA LYS A 63 -3.75 14.30 14.81
C LYS A 63 -3.28 14.29 13.34
N MET A 64 -3.39 13.17 12.62
CA MET A 64 -2.93 13.06 11.25
C MET A 64 -3.95 13.62 10.24
N SER A 65 -3.48 14.46 9.34
CA SER A 65 -4.28 14.93 8.21
C SER A 65 -4.37 13.85 7.15
N THR A 66 -5.54 13.25 6.99
CA THR A 66 -5.84 12.27 5.92
C THR A 66 -5.49 12.80 4.54
N THR A 67 -5.66 14.09 4.31
CA THR A 67 -5.39 14.74 3.02
C THR A 67 -3.91 14.63 2.61
N VAL A 68 -2.99 14.73 3.57
CA VAL A 68 -1.55 14.63 3.29
C VAL A 68 -1.14 13.20 2.96
N LEU A 69 -1.82 12.21 3.56
CA LEU A 69 -1.52 10.78 3.35
C LEU A 69 -2.12 10.20 2.07
N ILE A 70 -3.18 10.78 1.53
CA ILE A 70 -3.87 10.23 0.35
C ILE A 70 -2.89 10.05 -0.82
N TRP A 71 -2.04 11.02 -1.11
CA TRP A 71 -1.13 10.94 -2.24
C TRP A 71 -0.08 9.82 -2.14
N PRO A 72 0.70 9.69 -1.05
CA PRO A 72 1.65 8.59 -0.92
C PRO A 72 0.97 7.22 -0.95
N VAL A 73 -0.21 7.12 -0.32
CA VAL A 73 -0.97 5.86 -0.24
C VAL A 73 -1.51 5.45 -1.60
N LEU A 74 -2.09 6.36 -2.36
CA LEU A 74 -2.55 6.08 -3.72
C LEU A 74 -1.39 5.73 -4.65
N LEU A 75 -0.27 6.47 -4.56
CA LEU A 75 0.92 6.21 -5.37
C LEU A 75 1.49 4.81 -5.08
N ASN A 76 1.50 4.40 -3.81
CA ASN A 76 1.87 3.05 -3.40
C ASN A 76 0.96 1.99 -4.06
N GLY A 77 -0.36 2.15 -3.98
CA GLY A 77 -1.31 1.25 -4.61
C GLY A 77 -1.13 1.16 -6.13
N ILE A 78 -0.87 2.29 -6.78
CA ILE A 78 -0.60 2.37 -8.22
C ILE A 78 0.68 1.60 -8.58
N PHE A 79 1.77 1.79 -7.84
CA PHE A 79 3.01 1.06 -8.09
C PHE A 79 2.84 -0.44 -7.94
N GLN A 80 2.10 -0.90 -6.93
CA GLN A 80 1.79 -2.31 -6.77
C GLN A 80 0.94 -2.85 -7.92
N ALA A 81 -0.09 -2.12 -8.34
CA ALA A 81 -0.93 -2.52 -9.46
C ALA A 81 -0.14 -2.62 -10.76
N ILE A 82 0.79 -1.67 -11.03
CA ILE A 82 1.70 -1.72 -12.17
C ILE A 82 2.59 -2.98 -12.09
N ALA A 83 3.22 -3.23 -10.94
CA ALA A 83 4.06 -4.41 -10.75
C ALA A 83 3.31 -5.71 -11.05
N PHE A 84 2.14 -5.88 -10.45
CA PHE A 84 1.32 -7.09 -10.65
C PHE A 84 0.83 -7.24 -12.09
N THR A 85 0.49 -6.14 -12.76
CA THR A 85 0.09 -6.16 -14.17
C THR A 85 1.23 -6.60 -15.06
N ILE A 86 2.45 -6.09 -14.86
CA ILE A 86 3.62 -6.49 -15.63
C ILE A 86 3.95 -7.98 -15.37
N VAL A 87 3.94 -8.41 -14.10
CA VAL A 87 4.14 -9.83 -13.75
C VAL A 87 3.12 -10.72 -14.46
N TYR A 88 1.85 -10.32 -14.44
CA TYR A 88 0.79 -11.07 -15.09
C TYR A 88 0.97 -11.15 -16.61
N THR A 89 1.26 -10.04 -17.28
CA THR A 89 1.38 -9.95 -18.73
C THR A 89 2.65 -10.62 -19.27
N THR A 90 3.72 -10.66 -18.47
CA THR A 90 5.01 -11.27 -18.87
C THR A 90 5.15 -12.73 -18.45
N LYS A 91 4.18 -13.26 -17.69
CA LYS A 91 4.22 -14.63 -17.18
C LYS A 91 4.26 -15.65 -18.32
N GLY A 92 5.28 -16.50 -18.32
CA GLY A 92 5.44 -17.58 -19.28
C GLY A 92 5.88 -17.15 -20.69
N GLN A 93 6.14 -15.87 -20.90
CA GLN A 93 6.68 -15.38 -22.16
C GLN A 93 8.21 -15.49 -22.17
N LYS A 94 8.76 -15.89 -23.35
CA LYS A 94 10.20 -15.76 -23.57
C LYS A 94 10.50 -14.30 -23.89
N MET A 95 11.16 -13.63 -22.99
CA MET A 95 11.53 -12.21 -23.12
C MET A 95 13.01 -12.04 -22.83
N ASP A 96 13.60 -11.00 -23.39
CA ASP A 96 14.99 -10.64 -23.10
C ASP A 96 15.10 -10.21 -21.64
N PHE A 97 16.20 -10.61 -21.00
CA PHE A 97 16.47 -10.25 -19.62
C PHE A 97 16.83 -8.77 -19.49
N ILE A 98 16.25 -8.11 -18.49
CA ILE A 98 16.59 -6.75 -18.13
C ILE A 98 17.54 -6.84 -16.91
N MET A 99 18.78 -6.38 -17.06
CA MET A 99 19.81 -6.49 -16.03
C MET A 99 19.99 -7.93 -15.48
N GLY A 100 19.85 -8.95 -16.34
CA GLY A 100 19.94 -10.35 -15.97
C GLY A 100 18.69 -10.93 -15.28
N MET A 101 17.59 -10.18 -15.21
CA MET A 101 16.35 -10.59 -14.56
C MET A 101 15.21 -10.68 -15.57
N HIS A 102 14.27 -11.61 -15.35
CA HIS A 102 13.03 -11.65 -16.11
C HIS A 102 12.25 -10.34 -15.90
N PRO A 103 11.65 -9.74 -16.97
CA PRO A 103 10.96 -8.44 -16.87
C PRO A 103 9.91 -8.36 -15.78
N GLY A 104 9.16 -9.42 -15.51
CA GLY A 104 8.20 -9.47 -14.41
C GLY A 104 8.87 -9.35 -13.03
N PHE A 105 10.00 -10.03 -12.83
CA PHE A 105 10.74 -9.93 -11.59
C PHE A 105 11.40 -8.55 -11.42
N PHE A 106 11.95 -8.00 -12.50
CA PHE A 106 12.48 -6.64 -12.52
C PHE A 106 11.41 -5.60 -12.16
N ALA A 107 10.20 -5.71 -12.73
CA ALA A 107 9.08 -4.85 -12.40
C ALA A 107 8.66 -4.97 -10.93
N ALA A 108 8.63 -6.18 -10.38
CA ALA A 108 8.36 -6.39 -8.97
C ALA A 108 9.42 -5.73 -8.09
N MET A 109 10.70 -5.84 -8.43
CA MET A 109 11.76 -5.15 -7.68
C MET A 109 11.62 -3.62 -7.75
N VAL A 110 11.38 -3.05 -8.93
CA VAL A 110 11.33 -1.60 -9.10
C VAL A 110 10.05 -1.01 -8.52
N PHE A 111 8.91 -1.52 -8.89
CA PHE A 111 7.63 -0.90 -8.52
C PHE A 111 7.13 -1.37 -7.15
N PHE A 112 7.28 -2.63 -6.82
CA PHE A 112 6.83 -3.13 -5.52
C PHE A 112 7.81 -2.79 -4.41
N TRP A 113 9.11 -3.05 -4.56
CA TRP A 113 10.10 -2.81 -3.50
C TRP A 113 10.55 -1.35 -3.43
N LEU A 114 11.18 -0.83 -4.49
CA LEU A 114 11.67 0.56 -4.49
C LEU A 114 10.53 1.56 -4.46
N GLY A 115 9.43 1.30 -5.18
CA GLY A 115 8.25 2.15 -5.17
C GLY A 115 7.66 2.27 -3.76
N ASN A 116 7.50 1.16 -3.05
CA ASN A 116 7.01 1.17 -1.67
C ASN A 116 7.98 1.89 -0.72
N PHE A 117 9.28 1.65 -0.86
CA PHE A 117 10.28 2.34 -0.05
C PHE A 117 10.23 3.86 -0.25
N VAL A 118 10.17 4.32 -1.50
CA VAL A 118 10.09 5.76 -1.83
C VAL A 118 8.79 6.36 -1.28
N THR A 119 7.66 5.71 -1.50
CA THR A 119 6.36 6.22 -1.02
C THR A 119 6.26 6.24 0.50
N ALA A 120 6.77 5.22 1.19
CA ALA A 120 6.82 5.18 2.65
C ALA A 120 7.73 6.28 3.21
N THR A 121 8.91 6.49 2.58
CA THR A 121 9.84 7.55 2.98
C THR A 121 9.23 8.94 2.76
N LEU A 122 8.59 9.17 1.62
CA LEU A 122 7.90 10.43 1.34
C LEU A 122 6.75 10.67 2.32
N ALA A 123 5.94 9.65 2.60
CA ALA A 123 4.88 9.74 3.59
C ALA A 123 5.45 10.10 4.96
N TYR A 124 6.51 9.42 5.38
CA TYR A 124 7.18 9.73 6.66
C TYR A 124 7.70 11.17 6.71
N LEU A 125 8.43 11.62 5.67
CA LEU A 125 8.96 12.98 5.63
C LEU A 125 7.85 14.04 5.67
N MET A 126 6.78 13.83 4.90
CA MET A 126 5.63 14.76 4.87
C MET A 126 4.90 14.82 6.21
N LEU A 127 4.78 13.69 6.90
CA LEU A 127 4.12 13.62 8.20
C LEU A 127 5.01 14.16 9.31
N PHE A 128 6.29 13.80 9.30
CA PHE A 128 7.23 14.21 10.33
C PHE A 128 7.45 15.73 10.31
N SER A 129 7.60 16.32 9.13
CA SER A 129 7.82 17.77 8.99
C SER A 129 6.59 18.60 9.35
N SER A 130 5.38 18.02 9.29
CA SER A 130 4.16 18.80 9.43
C SER A 130 3.38 18.58 10.74
N LYS A 131 3.48 17.42 11.41
CA LYS A 131 2.57 17.09 12.53
C LYS A 131 3.00 15.95 13.45
N ALA A 132 4.15 15.32 13.26
CA ALA A 132 4.52 14.16 14.07
C ALA A 132 4.85 14.55 15.52
N VAL A 133 5.39 15.74 15.69
CA VAL A 133 5.65 16.33 17.02
C VAL A 133 5.14 17.77 16.96
N PRO A 134 4.02 18.11 17.59
CA PRO A 134 3.59 19.48 17.77
C PRO A 134 4.67 20.29 18.47
N ASP A 135 4.82 21.56 18.10
CA ASP A 135 5.88 22.42 18.66
C ASP A 135 5.85 22.48 20.18
N ASP A 136 4.67 22.41 20.77
CA ASP A 136 4.46 22.38 22.23
C ASP A 136 4.95 21.08 22.89
N GLU A 137 4.80 19.93 22.23
CA GLU A 137 5.35 18.65 22.71
C GLU A 137 6.88 18.62 22.55
N TRP A 138 7.40 19.19 21.45
CA TRP A 138 8.83 19.32 21.24
C TRP A 138 9.50 20.22 22.28
N GLU A 139 8.90 21.38 22.62
CA GLU A 139 9.37 22.27 23.67
C GLU A 139 9.31 21.62 25.05
N ARG A 140 8.27 20.82 25.34
CA ARG A 140 8.20 20.05 26.60
C ARG A 140 9.33 19.05 26.68
N PHE A 141 9.54 18.27 25.65
CA PHE A 141 10.62 17.28 25.60
C PHE A 141 11.98 17.95 25.81
N GLN A 142 12.24 19.07 25.15
CA GLN A 142 13.49 19.81 25.34
C GLN A 142 13.66 20.31 26.81
N LYS A 143 12.59 20.70 27.48
CA LYS A 143 12.63 21.13 28.88
C LYS A 143 12.83 19.99 29.86
N GLU A 144 12.39 18.79 29.51
CA GLU A 144 12.55 17.59 30.36
C GLU A 144 13.97 17.00 30.30
N ILE A 145 14.70 17.23 29.21
CA ILE A 145 16.06 16.71 29.02
C ILE A 145 17.16 17.74 29.30
N ALA A 146 16.80 19.02 29.54
CA ALA A 146 17.73 20.10 29.93
C ALA A 146 17.85 20.21 31.46
#